data_2921d0272c3dfe58c4d6f1f5c02ae219
#
_entry.id   2921d0272c3dfe58c4d6f1f5c02ae219
#
_cell.length_a   1.000
_cell.length_b   1.000
_cell.length_c   1.000
_cell.angle_alpha   90.00
_cell.angle_beta   90.00
_cell.angle_gamma   90.00
#
_symmetry.space_group_name_H-M   'P 1'
#
loop_
_entity.id
_entity.type
_entity.pdbx_description
1 polymer ?
#
loop_
_entity_poly.entity_id
_entity_poly.type
_entity_poly.pdbx_seq_one_letter_code
_entity_poly.pdbx_strand_id
1 'polypeptide(L)'
;MDLILTDPPYNVDYTGKTKESLKIDNDKKSDAEFKQFLTTAYKAMFSVAKAGAAYYIFYAQVNSDTFINALKEAGYKPHQYLVWVKNVFTLSYNDYKWKHEPIMYGWKDGGSHSFYGALNESTAIDQRKDPDKMSKQELIEELKRIERATPQDVIYEKKPPRNAEHPTMKPVEILARLIRNSTKSEDIVLDPFGGSGSTLIAAAKTGRTARLCEIDPHYCDVIRKRWTAWAKENGYAVGTGGLE
;
A
#
# COMPACT_ATOMS: atom_id res chain seq x y z
N MET A 1 -15.46 8.71 -5.14
CA MET A 1 -14.63 7.71 -4.41
C MET A 1 -14.57 8.14 -2.96
N ASP A 2 -14.63 7.20 -2.03
CA ASP A 2 -14.69 7.44 -0.58
C ASP A 2 -13.30 7.38 0.06
N LEU A 3 -12.36 6.68 -0.59
CA LEU A 3 -10.97 6.56 -0.19
C LEU A 3 -10.07 6.47 -1.43
N ILE A 4 -8.90 7.11 -1.36
CA ILE A 4 -7.77 6.86 -2.27
C ILE A 4 -6.70 6.09 -1.48
N LEU A 5 -6.32 4.91 -1.95
CA LEU A 5 -5.27 4.09 -1.33
C LEU A 5 -4.37 3.57 -2.44
N THR A 6 -3.15 4.08 -2.54
CA THR A 6 -2.33 3.87 -3.73
C THR A 6 -0.83 3.86 -3.47
N ASP A 7 -0.11 3.18 -4.36
CA ASP A 7 1.34 2.98 -4.35
C ASP A 7 1.91 3.29 -5.74
N PRO A 8 2.09 4.58 -6.09
CA PRO A 8 2.59 4.98 -7.40
C PRO A 8 4.05 4.56 -7.61
N PRO A 9 4.55 4.51 -8.87
CA PRO A 9 5.97 4.27 -9.16
C PRO A 9 6.88 5.21 -8.37
N TYR A 10 8.06 4.71 -7.96
CA TYR A 10 8.98 5.45 -7.07
C TYR A 10 10.10 6.20 -7.81
N ASN A 11 10.25 6.00 -9.12
CA ASN A 11 11.31 6.56 -9.95
C ASN A 11 12.73 6.20 -9.45
N VAL A 12 12.92 4.95 -9.07
CA VAL A 12 14.18 4.42 -8.52
C VAL A 12 14.90 3.47 -9.48
N ASP A 13 14.49 3.41 -10.75
CA ASP A 13 15.01 2.51 -11.80
C ASP A 13 15.05 1.05 -11.32
N TYR A 14 13.95 0.62 -10.69
CA TYR A 14 13.90 -0.69 -10.07
C TYR A 14 13.96 -1.80 -11.13
N THR A 15 14.96 -2.66 -11.00
CA THR A 15 15.07 -3.89 -11.78
C THR A 15 14.97 -5.08 -10.84
N GLY A 16 13.96 -5.91 -11.01
CA GLY A 16 13.76 -7.13 -10.23
C GLY A 16 14.95 -8.08 -10.37
N LYS A 17 15.39 -8.67 -9.25
CA LYS A 17 16.49 -9.68 -9.23
C LYS A 17 15.99 -11.09 -9.59
N THR A 18 14.83 -11.24 -10.20
CA THR A 18 14.31 -12.52 -10.72
C THR A 18 14.82 -12.78 -12.12
N LYS A 19 14.80 -14.06 -12.57
CA LYS A 19 15.24 -14.44 -13.94
C LYS A 19 14.52 -13.66 -15.04
N GLU A 20 13.31 -13.18 -14.78
CA GLU A 20 12.47 -12.42 -15.72
C GLU A 20 12.71 -10.91 -15.68
N SER A 21 13.63 -10.41 -14.81
CA SER A 21 14.03 -8.99 -14.71
C SER A 21 12.84 -8.03 -14.79
N LEU A 22 11.77 -8.29 -14.04
CA LEU A 22 10.55 -7.50 -14.07
C LEU A 22 10.89 -6.02 -13.80
N LYS A 23 10.57 -5.17 -14.76
CA LYS A 23 10.70 -3.72 -14.67
C LYS A 23 9.34 -3.12 -14.34
N ILE A 24 9.36 -2.00 -13.64
CA ILE A 24 8.16 -1.19 -13.43
C ILE A 24 8.13 -0.15 -14.53
N ASP A 25 7.08 -0.13 -15.34
CA ASP A 25 6.90 0.88 -16.36
C ASP A 25 6.85 2.28 -15.73
N ASN A 26 7.48 3.26 -16.37
CA ASN A 26 7.58 4.64 -15.89
C ASN A 26 8.44 4.86 -14.63
N ASP A 27 9.28 3.90 -14.23
CA ASP A 27 10.17 4.04 -13.05
C ASP A 27 11.53 4.67 -13.36
N LYS A 28 11.68 5.29 -14.57
CA LYS A 28 12.89 6.01 -14.99
C LYS A 28 12.54 7.27 -15.80
N LYS A 29 12.28 8.34 -15.07
CA LYS A 29 11.98 9.66 -15.63
C LYS A 29 12.97 10.68 -15.08
N SER A 30 13.15 11.81 -15.79
CA SER A 30 13.75 12.98 -15.15
C SER A 30 12.89 13.47 -13.99
N ASP A 31 13.50 14.19 -13.04
CA ASP A 31 12.76 14.70 -11.86
C ASP A 31 11.57 15.57 -12.24
N ALA A 32 11.72 16.40 -13.29
CA ALA A 32 10.64 17.24 -13.80
C ALA A 32 9.49 16.44 -14.40
N GLU A 33 9.80 15.44 -15.24
CA GLU A 33 8.80 14.54 -15.83
C GLU A 33 8.10 13.70 -14.77
N PHE A 34 8.86 13.21 -13.80
CA PHE A 34 8.30 12.43 -12.70
C PHE A 34 7.35 13.26 -11.83
N LYS A 35 7.76 14.49 -11.48
CA LYS A 35 6.91 15.43 -10.76
C LYS A 35 5.62 15.74 -11.53
N GLN A 36 5.74 16.01 -12.83
CA GLN A 36 4.58 16.26 -13.69
C GLN A 36 3.64 15.06 -13.77
N PHE A 37 4.19 13.85 -13.89
CA PHE A 37 3.44 12.59 -13.87
C PHE A 37 2.63 12.45 -12.57
N LEU A 38 3.28 12.60 -11.41
CA LEU A 38 2.61 12.52 -10.11
C LEU A 38 1.53 13.60 -9.95
N THR A 39 1.85 14.85 -10.33
CA THR A 39 0.89 15.97 -10.25
C THR A 39 -0.36 15.69 -11.07
N THR A 40 -0.19 15.15 -12.29
CA THR A 40 -1.31 14.80 -13.17
C THR A 40 -2.13 13.67 -12.60
N ALA A 41 -1.49 12.61 -12.10
CA ALA A 41 -2.15 11.49 -11.45
C ALA A 41 -2.95 11.95 -10.22
N TYR A 42 -2.34 12.76 -9.36
CA TYR A 42 -3.03 13.28 -8.17
C TYR A 42 -4.24 14.16 -8.52
N LYS A 43 -4.12 15.06 -9.49
CA LYS A 43 -5.26 15.84 -9.98
C LYS A 43 -6.41 14.95 -10.46
N ALA A 44 -6.10 13.89 -11.22
CA ALA A 44 -7.09 12.93 -11.69
C ALA A 44 -7.77 12.17 -10.53
N MET A 45 -7.00 11.65 -9.56
CA MET A 45 -7.52 10.99 -8.36
C MET A 45 -8.48 11.88 -7.60
N PHE A 46 -8.08 13.11 -7.37
CA PHE A 46 -8.86 14.04 -6.57
C PHE A 46 -10.09 14.60 -7.30
N SER A 47 -10.09 14.61 -8.63
CA SER A 47 -11.29 15.00 -9.38
C SER A 47 -12.47 14.08 -9.11
N VAL A 48 -12.23 12.79 -8.85
CA VAL A 48 -13.26 11.76 -8.60
C VAL A 48 -13.47 11.44 -7.11
N ALA A 49 -12.65 12.01 -6.23
CA ALA A 49 -12.79 11.83 -4.78
C ALA A 49 -13.89 12.75 -4.24
N LYS A 50 -14.69 12.24 -3.29
CA LYS A 50 -15.65 13.04 -2.53
C LYS A 50 -14.94 14.05 -1.64
N ALA A 51 -15.59 15.16 -1.30
CA ALA A 51 -15.13 16.05 -0.23
C ALA A 51 -15.07 15.27 1.08
N GLY A 52 -14.01 15.43 1.85
CA GLY A 52 -13.74 14.65 3.06
C GLY A 52 -13.18 13.25 2.83
N ALA A 53 -13.10 12.76 1.59
CA ALA A 53 -12.50 11.46 1.29
C ALA A 53 -11.02 11.43 1.70
N ALA A 54 -10.65 10.44 2.50
CA ALA A 54 -9.28 10.24 2.93
C ALA A 54 -8.38 9.76 1.79
N TYR A 55 -7.08 9.96 1.93
CA TYR A 55 -6.08 9.35 1.06
C TYR A 55 -4.90 8.81 1.85
N TYR A 56 -4.36 7.70 1.38
CA TYR A 56 -3.08 7.11 1.78
C TYR A 56 -2.25 6.88 0.52
N ILE A 57 -1.11 7.54 0.43
CA ILE A 57 -0.20 7.45 -0.71
C ILE A 57 1.15 6.97 -0.20
N PHE A 58 1.52 5.75 -0.56
CA PHE A 58 2.88 5.24 -0.32
C PHE A 58 3.87 6.00 -1.18
N TYR A 59 5.09 6.21 -0.68
CA TYR A 59 6.11 6.93 -1.44
C TYR A 59 7.53 6.51 -1.05
N ALA A 60 8.49 6.80 -1.93
CA ALA A 60 9.89 6.58 -1.63
C ALA A 60 10.49 7.73 -0.83
N GLN A 61 11.14 7.45 0.29
CA GLN A 61 11.80 8.45 1.12
C GLN A 61 12.85 9.27 0.35
N VAL A 62 13.56 8.62 -0.60
CA VAL A 62 14.62 9.28 -1.40
C VAL A 62 14.07 10.36 -2.34
N ASN A 63 12.81 10.27 -2.75
CA ASN A 63 12.12 11.22 -3.63
C ASN A 63 11.00 11.97 -2.91
N SER A 64 11.06 12.06 -1.58
CA SER A 64 9.99 12.61 -0.74
C SER A 64 9.55 14.01 -1.11
N ASP A 65 10.51 14.88 -1.46
CA ASP A 65 10.26 16.25 -1.89
C ASP A 65 9.43 16.30 -3.18
N THR A 66 9.75 15.46 -4.17
CA THR A 66 9.01 15.36 -5.43
C THR A 66 7.56 14.91 -5.20
N PHE A 67 7.35 13.87 -4.37
CA PHE A 67 6.02 13.39 -4.02
C PHE A 67 5.19 14.45 -3.29
N ILE A 68 5.77 15.11 -2.28
CA ILE A 68 5.10 16.13 -1.47
C ILE A 68 4.77 17.36 -2.33
N ASN A 69 5.72 17.81 -3.16
CA ASN A 69 5.51 18.98 -4.01
C ASN A 69 4.46 18.72 -5.09
N ALA A 70 4.46 17.53 -5.72
CA ALA A 70 3.44 17.14 -6.67
C ALA A 70 2.03 17.11 -6.03
N LEU A 71 1.93 16.61 -4.80
CA LEU A 71 0.67 16.59 -4.06
C LEU A 71 0.16 18.01 -3.78
N LYS A 72 1.06 18.92 -3.35
CA LYS A 72 0.73 20.34 -3.12
C LYS A 72 0.30 21.04 -4.39
N GLU A 73 0.97 20.81 -5.51
CA GLU A 73 0.60 21.36 -6.82
C GLU A 73 -0.75 20.82 -7.34
N ALA A 74 -1.13 19.63 -6.92
CA ALA A 74 -2.47 19.09 -7.20
C ALA A 74 -3.55 19.70 -6.30
N GLY A 75 -3.20 20.60 -5.36
CA GLY A 75 -4.13 21.27 -4.45
C GLY A 75 -4.36 20.56 -3.13
N TYR A 76 -3.50 19.62 -2.77
CA TYR A 76 -3.62 18.83 -1.53
C TYR A 76 -2.39 18.97 -0.65
N LYS A 77 -2.55 18.67 0.63
CA LYS A 77 -1.43 18.68 1.58
C LYS A 77 -1.55 17.47 2.52
N PRO A 78 -0.45 16.81 2.85
CA PRO A 78 -0.45 15.80 3.90
C PRO A 78 -0.84 16.44 5.23
N HIS A 79 -1.71 15.76 6.00
CA HIS A 79 -2.01 16.12 7.37
C HIS A 79 -1.10 15.37 8.34
N GLN A 80 -0.75 14.12 7.99
CA GLN A 80 0.17 13.29 8.75
C GLN A 80 1.04 12.46 7.82
N TYR A 81 2.20 12.05 8.33
CA TYR A 81 3.08 11.06 7.70
C TYR A 81 3.08 9.82 8.58
N LEU A 82 2.67 8.70 7.99
CA LEU A 82 2.68 7.41 8.65
C LEU A 82 3.92 6.64 8.20
N VAL A 83 4.37 5.71 9.01
CA VAL A 83 5.50 4.85 8.72
C VAL A 83 5.05 3.40 8.86
N TRP A 84 5.11 2.66 7.75
CA TRP A 84 4.97 1.21 7.79
C TRP A 84 6.32 0.58 8.04
N VAL A 85 6.47 -0.08 9.19
CA VAL A 85 7.69 -0.80 9.56
C VAL A 85 7.63 -2.22 8.99
N LYS A 86 8.64 -2.57 8.19
CA LYS A 86 8.74 -3.91 7.56
C LYS A 86 9.36 -4.91 8.54
N ASN A 87 9.03 -6.18 8.37
CA ASN A 87 9.64 -7.28 9.12
C ASN A 87 11.14 -7.48 8.78
N VAL A 88 11.53 -7.22 7.53
CA VAL A 88 12.90 -7.34 7.04
C VAL A 88 13.35 -6.04 6.39
N PHE A 89 14.63 -5.73 6.49
CA PHE A 89 15.21 -4.60 5.79
C PHE A 89 15.50 -4.95 4.32
N THR A 90 15.57 -3.94 3.47
CA THR A 90 16.01 -4.09 2.09
C THR A 90 17.54 -4.05 2.05
N LEU A 91 18.17 -5.08 1.46
CA LEU A 91 19.60 -5.07 1.21
C LEU A 91 19.94 -3.94 0.24
N SER A 92 20.83 -3.06 0.67
CA SER A 92 21.33 -1.92 -0.09
C SER A 92 22.78 -1.63 0.29
N TYR A 93 23.47 -0.82 -0.51
CA TYR A 93 24.83 -0.36 -0.19
C TYR A 93 24.87 0.82 0.79
N ASN A 94 23.70 1.32 1.24
CA ASN A 94 23.62 2.39 2.24
C ASN A 94 24.09 1.91 3.62
N ASP A 95 24.60 2.82 4.45
CA ASP A 95 25.03 2.52 5.83
C ASP A 95 23.86 1.99 6.65
N TYR A 96 22.72 2.71 6.62
CA TYR A 96 21.47 2.28 7.24
C TYR A 96 20.57 1.56 6.25
N LYS A 97 20.08 0.39 6.61
CA LYS A 97 19.21 -0.43 5.76
C LYS A 97 17.76 0.01 5.88
N TRP A 98 17.11 0.23 4.75
CA TRP A 98 15.70 0.62 4.69
C TRP A 98 14.80 -0.47 5.27
N LYS A 99 14.12 -0.17 6.37
CA LYS A 99 13.21 -1.08 7.07
C LYS A 99 11.79 -0.53 7.19
N HIS A 100 11.51 0.58 6.58
CA HIS A 100 10.18 1.19 6.58
C HIS A 100 9.81 1.71 5.20
N GLU A 101 8.52 1.96 5.02
CA GLU A 101 7.97 2.75 3.92
C GLU A 101 7.09 3.86 4.49
N PRO A 102 7.29 5.10 4.07
CA PRO A 102 6.47 6.21 4.48
C PRO A 102 5.17 6.27 3.68
N ILE A 103 4.13 6.83 4.31
CA ILE A 103 2.80 7.00 3.72
C ILE A 103 2.33 8.42 4.02
N MET A 104 1.96 9.18 2.99
CA MET A 104 1.25 10.44 3.17
C MET A 104 -0.22 10.14 3.45
N TYR A 105 -0.73 10.71 4.53
CA TYR A 105 -2.14 10.64 4.91
C TYR A 105 -2.77 12.02 4.97
N GLY A 106 -4.00 12.13 4.52
CA GLY A 106 -4.81 13.33 4.59
C GLY A 106 -6.19 13.08 4.01
N TRP A 107 -6.92 14.15 3.74
CA TRP A 107 -8.25 14.11 3.15
C TRP A 107 -8.48 15.31 2.22
N LYS A 108 -9.44 15.15 1.31
CA LYS A 108 -9.86 16.22 0.40
C LYS A 108 -10.67 17.28 1.16
N ASP A 109 -10.28 18.54 1.03
CA ASP A 109 -10.99 19.66 1.62
C ASP A 109 -12.44 19.77 1.09
N GLY A 110 -13.28 20.53 1.80
CA GLY A 110 -14.65 20.83 1.41
C GLY A 110 -15.71 19.91 2.03
N GLY A 111 -15.34 18.99 2.91
CA GLY A 111 -16.26 18.13 3.66
C GLY A 111 -15.62 17.58 4.95
N SER A 112 -16.46 17.08 5.84
CA SER A 112 -15.98 16.38 7.03
C SER A 112 -15.33 15.07 6.64
N HIS A 113 -14.11 14.81 7.13
CA HIS A 113 -13.52 13.49 7.02
C HIS A 113 -14.00 12.61 8.17
N SER A 114 -13.96 11.30 7.93
CA SER A 114 -14.30 10.31 8.95
C SER A 114 -13.10 9.42 9.23
N PHE A 115 -12.85 9.16 10.52
CA PHE A 115 -11.85 8.21 10.97
C PHE A 115 -12.52 7.22 11.91
N TYR A 116 -12.44 5.93 11.59
CA TYR A 116 -13.10 4.84 12.29
C TYR A 116 -12.10 3.95 13.05
N GLY A 117 -10.82 4.29 12.99
CA GLY A 117 -9.77 3.64 13.76
C GLY A 117 -9.88 3.95 15.26
N ALA A 118 -9.15 3.20 16.07
CA ALA A 118 -9.07 3.47 17.50
C ALA A 118 -8.39 4.82 17.76
N LEU A 119 -8.75 5.50 18.86
CA LEU A 119 -8.19 6.81 19.23
C LEU A 119 -6.68 6.78 19.53
N ASN A 120 -6.12 5.60 19.75
CA ASN A 120 -4.70 5.36 20.00
C ASN A 120 -3.93 4.82 18.78
N GLU A 121 -4.47 4.95 17.58
CA GLU A 121 -3.75 4.58 16.36
C GLU A 121 -2.45 5.41 16.24
N SER A 122 -1.34 4.70 16.07
CA SER A 122 -0.02 5.32 15.96
C SER A 122 0.32 5.66 14.52
N THR A 123 1.10 6.73 14.32
CA THR A 123 1.72 7.04 13.02
C THR A 123 2.77 6.00 12.59
N ALA A 124 3.32 5.22 13.54
CA ALA A 124 4.13 4.04 13.26
C ALA A 124 3.19 2.81 13.15
N ILE A 125 2.93 2.36 11.94
CA ILE A 125 2.11 1.19 11.68
C ILE A 125 2.99 -0.05 11.84
N ASP A 126 2.80 -0.70 12.96
CA ASP A 126 3.49 -1.93 13.31
C ASP A 126 2.51 -3.10 13.19
N GLN A 127 2.89 -4.08 12.39
CA GLN A 127 2.04 -5.26 12.14
C GLN A 127 2.29 -6.38 13.17
N ARG A 128 2.83 -6.07 14.34
CA ARG A 128 3.04 -7.05 15.40
C ARG A 128 1.71 -7.61 15.90
N LYS A 129 1.72 -8.87 16.26
CA LYS A 129 0.67 -9.42 17.10
C LYS A 129 0.70 -8.73 18.46
N ASP A 130 -0.45 -8.31 18.93
CA ASP A 130 -0.63 -7.76 20.29
C ASP A 130 -0.27 -8.84 21.31
N PRO A 131 0.75 -8.67 22.17
CA PRO A 131 1.15 -9.66 23.13
C PRO A 131 0.01 -10.12 24.05
N ASP A 132 -0.92 -9.22 24.38
CA ASP A 132 -2.06 -9.51 25.23
C ASP A 132 -3.11 -10.42 24.55
N LYS A 133 -3.02 -10.57 23.24
CA LYS A 133 -3.87 -11.46 22.43
C LYS A 133 -3.15 -12.72 21.94
N MET A 134 -1.91 -12.90 22.33
CA MET A 134 -1.11 -14.07 21.97
C MET A 134 -1.34 -15.21 22.95
N SER A 135 -1.43 -16.44 22.44
CA SER A 135 -1.37 -17.63 23.27
C SER A 135 0.00 -17.75 23.94
N LYS A 136 0.09 -18.48 25.05
CA LYS A 136 1.36 -18.75 25.74
C LYS A 136 2.42 -19.35 24.81
N GLN A 137 2.00 -20.21 23.86
CA GLN A 137 2.90 -20.84 22.89
C GLN A 137 3.44 -19.81 21.89
N GLU A 138 2.59 -18.94 21.37
CA GLU A 138 2.98 -17.86 20.46
C GLU A 138 3.92 -16.86 21.14
N LEU A 139 3.67 -16.53 22.42
CA LEU A 139 4.56 -15.68 23.21
C LEU A 139 5.94 -16.32 23.41
N ILE A 140 6.01 -17.62 23.70
CA ILE A 140 7.28 -18.35 23.85
C ILE A 140 8.06 -18.38 22.53
N GLU A 141 7.39 -18.61 21.40
CA GLU A 141 8.03 -18.58 20.08
C GLU A 141 8.53 -17.18 19.73
N GLU A 142 7.78 -16.16 20.07
CA GLU A 142 8.17 -14.77 19.85
C GLU A 142 9.35 -14.35 20.73
N LEU A 143 9.36 -14.74 22.02
CA LEU A 143 10.51 -14.54 22.92
C LEU A 143 11.77 -15.22 22.40
N LYS A 144 11.69 -16.50 22.00
CA LYS A 144 12.82 -17.22 21.39
C LYS A 144 13.30 -16.55 20.10
N ARG A 145 12.41 -15.93 19.34
CA ARG A 145 12.75 -15.18 18.14
C ARG A 145 13.50 -13.89 18.47
N ILE A 146 13.05 -13.16 19.50
CA ILE A 146 13.70 -11.93 20.01
C ILE A 146 15.09 -12.26 20.56
N GLU A 147 15.24 -13.34 21.34
CA GLU A 147 16.53 -13.78 21.88
C GLU A 147 17.55 -14.15 20.80
N ARG A 148 17.09 -14.66 19.65
CA ARG A 148 17.93 -14.99 18.50
C ARG A 148 18.24 -13.80 17.60
N ALA A 149 17.50 -12.71 17.74
CA ALA A 149 17.74 -11.48 17.02
C ALA A 149 18.64 -10.58 17.88
N THR A 150 19.83 -10.24 17.39
CA THR A 150 20.69 -9.22 18.00
C THR A 150 19.85 -7.97 18.28
N PRO A 151 20.03 -7.28 19.44
CA PRO A 151 19.15 -6.21 19.88
C PRO A 151 19.15 -5.03 18.89
N GLN A 152 18.14 -4.91 18.12
CA GLN A 152 17.80 -3.73 17.33
C GLN A 152 16.29 -3.51 17.44
N ASP A 153 15.89 -2.30 17.77
CA ASP A 153 14.51 -1.86 18.04
C ASP A 153 13.57 -2.02 16.83
N VAL A 154 13.27 -3.25 16.44
CA VAL A 154 12.34 -3.51 15.36
C VAL A 154 11.65 -4.87 15.48
N ILE A 155 10.36 -4.85 15.32
CA ILE A 155 9.46 -5.98 15.47
C ILE A 155 8.99 -6.48 14.12
N TYR A 156 8.86 -7.82 14.00
CA TYR A 156 8.79 -8.55 12.75
C TYR A 156 7.38 -9.00 12.36
N GLU A 157 7.07 -8.92 11.06
CA GLU A 157 6.10 -9.79 10.42
C GLU A 157 6.73 -10.50 9.22
N LYS A 158 6.35 -11.77 8.99
CA LYS A 158 6.91 -12.56 7.90
C LYS A 158 6.52 -11.93 6.56
N LYS A 159 7.52 -11.48 5.80
CA LYS A 159 7.34 -11.29 4.37
C LYS A 159 6.87 -12.63 3.80
N PRO A 160 5.82 -12.68 2.96
CA PRO A 160 5.47 -13.89 2.24
C PRO A 160 6.72 -14.45 1.55
N PRO A 161 6.88 -15.79 1.45
CA PRO A 161 7.98 -16.36 0.69
C PRO A 161 8.00 -15.71 -0.69
N ARG A 162 9.20 -15.55 -1.28
CA ARG A 162 9.42 -14.88 -2.57
C ARG A 162 8.29 -15.21 -3.54
N ASN A 163 7.47 -14.20 -3.83
CA ASN A 163 6.41 -14.37 -4.81
C ASN A 163 7.00 -14.07 -6.18
N ALA A 164 6.94 -15.03 -7.10
CA ALA A 164 7.39 -14.86 -8.48
C ALA A 164 6.50 -13.87 -9.27
N GLU A 165 5.35 -13.48 -8.71
CA GLU A 165 4.32 -12.73 -9.43
C GLU A 165 4.47 -11.20 -9.36
N HIS A 166 5.11 -10.64 -8.32
CA HIS A 166 5.36 -9.19 -8.24
C HIS A 166 6.49 -8.85 -7.26
N PRO A 167 7.48 -8.02 -7.67
CA PRO A 167 8.66 -7.73 -6.87
C PRO A 167 8.40 -6.88 -5.61
N THR A 168 7.33 -6.07 -5.60
CA THR A 168 7.05 -5.06 -4.55
C THR A 168 5.64 -5.15 -3.98
N MET A 169 5.08 -6.35 -3.87
CA MET A 169 3.71 -6.56 -3.40
C MET A 169 3.51 -6.05 -1.96
N LYS A 170 2.51 -5.17 -1.75
CA LYS A 170 2.10 -4.74 -0.41
C LYS A 170 1.30 -5.84 0.31
N PRO A 171 1.51 -6.05 1.61
CA PRO A 171 0.69 -6.97 2.40
C PRO A 171 -0.77 -6.52 2.44
N VAL A 172 -1.68 -7.47 2.23
CA VAL A 172 -3.13 -7.20 2.24
C VAL A 172 -3.59 -6.63 3.58
N GLU A 173 -3.02 -7.09 4.70
CA GLU A 173 -3.45 -6.70 6.04
C GLU A 173 -3.22 -5.22 6.35
N ILE A 174 -2.07 -4.64 5.94
CA ILE A 174 -1.86 -3.20 6.13
C ILE A 174 -2.89 -2.40 5.33
N LEU A 175 -3.13 -2.78 4.07
CA LEU A 175 -4.12 -2.09 3.23
C LEU A 175 -5.52 -2.23 3.82
N ALA A 176 -5.90 -3.41 4.30
CA ALA A 176 -7.18 -3.66 4.97
C ALA A 176 -7.35 -2.82 6.25
N ARG A 177 -6.28 -2.61 7.03
CA ARG A 177 -6.29 -1.72 8.19
C ARG A 177 -6.59 -0.27 7.78
N LEU A 178 -5.86 0.26 6.81
CA LEU A 178 -6.04 1.63 6.32
C LEU A 178 -7.45 1.84 5.75
N ILE A 179 -7.97 0.86 5.01
CA ILE A 179 -9.34 0.87 4.48
C ILE A 179 -10.35 0.94 5.63
N ARG A 180 -10.26 0.07 6.64
CA ARG A 180 -11.17 0.10 7.80
C ARG A 180 -11.12 1.41 8.57
N ASN A 181 -9.94 2.01 8.71
CA ASN A 181 -9.77 3.26 9.46
C ASN A 181 -10.48 4.45 8.80
N SER A 182 -10.67 4.44 7.48
CA SER A 182 -11.15 5.62 6.75
C SER A 182 -12.41 5.38 5.91
N THR A 183 -13.01 4.18 5.99
CA THR A 183 -14.22 3.84 5.21
C THR A 183 -15.19 2.98 6.03
N LYS A 184 -16.47 2.98 5.58
CA LYS A 184 -17.50 2.04 6.01
C LYS A 184 -17.63 0.88 5.01
N SER A 185 -18.39 -0.16 5.38
CA SER A 185 -18.81 -1.20 4.43
C SER A 185 -19.49 -0.56 3.21
N GLU A 186 -19.29 -1.16 2.03
CA GLU A 186 -19.80 -0.73 0.73
C GLU A 186 -19.18 0.55 0.13
N ASP A 187 -18.35 1.28 0.88
CA ASP A 187 -17.59 2.42 0.35
C ASP A 187 -16.65 2.00 -0.79
N ILE A 188 -16.33 2.96 -1.67
CA ILE A 188 -15.51 2.74 -2.86
C ILE A 188 -14.08 3.23 -2.62
N VAL A 189 -13.14 2.30 -2.76
CA VAL A 189 -11.68 2.52 -2.66
C VAL A 189 -11.11 2.62 -4.08
N LEU A 190 -10.39 3.70 -4.37
CA LEU A 190 -9.68 3.90 -5.63
C LEU A 190 -8.19 3.60 -5.47
N ASP A 191 -7.65 2.79 -6.36
CA ASP A 191 -6.21 2.58 -6.54
C ASP A 191 -5.85 2.67 -8.02
N PRO A 192 -5.33 3.80 -8.50
CA PRO A 192 -4.97 3.98 -9.91
C PRO A 192 -3.64 3.34 -10.31
N PHE A 193 -2.95 2.66 -9.39
CA PHE A 193 -1.72 1.92 -9.64
C PHE A 193 -1.84 0.51 -9.05
N GLY A 194 -2.74 -0.30 -9.65
CA GLY A 194 -3.20 -1.57 -9.11
C GLY A 194 -2.13 -2.63 -8.84
N GLY A 195 -1.06 -2.62 -9.62
CA GLY A 195 0.08 -3.53 -9.49
C GLY A 195 -0.37 -4.99 -9.43
N SER A 196 -0.10 -5.66 -8.31
CA SER A 196 -0.53 -7.06 -8.12
C SER A 196 -1.97 -7.23 -7.60
N GLY A 197 -2.75 -6.15 -7.39
CA GLY A 197 -4.14 -6.21 -6.93
C GLY A 197 -4.32 -6.42 -5.42
N SER A 198 -3.32 -6.09 -4.61
CA SER A 198 -3.45 -6.23 -3.14
C SER A 198 -4.57 -5.37 -2.56
N THR A 199 -4.78 -4.17 -3.13
CA THR A 199 -5.87 -3.27 -2.74
C THR A 199 -7.26 -3.87 -3.06
N LEU A 200 -7.40 -4.59 -4.18
CA LEU A 200 -8.65 -5.29 -4.53
C LEU A 200 -9.03 -6.32 -3.46
N ILE A 201 -8.06 -7.17 -3.10
CA ILE A 201 -8.28 -8.21 -2.08
C ILE A 201 -8.56 -7.58 -0.71
N ALA A 202 -7.82 -6.53 -0.34
CA ALA A 202 -8.02 -5.82 0.92
C ALA A 202 -9.41 -5.16 1.02
N ALA A 203 -9.89 -4.55 -0.06
CA ALA A 203 -11.21 -3.96 -0.13
C ALA A 203 -12.30 -5.04 0.01
N ALA A 204 -12.22 -6.12 -0.76
CA ALA A 204 -13.18 -7.22 -0.69
C ALA A 204 -13.19 -7.86 0.71
N LYS A 205 -12.02 -8.16 1.29
CA LYS A 205 -11.88 -8.70 2.65
C LYS A 205 -12.54 -7.83 3.72
N THR A 206 -12.69 -6.55 3.46
CA THR A 206 -13.28 -5.58 4.39
C THR A 206 -14.69 -5.15 4.02
N GLY A 207 -15.31 -5.76 2.99
CA GLY A 207 -16.67 -5.44 2.53
C GLY A 207 -16.76 -4.11 1.77
N ARG A 208 -15.68 -3.69 1.11
CA ARG A 208 -15.59 -2.48 0.29
C ARG A 208 -15.47 -2.85 -1.18
N THR A 209 -15.81 -1.89 -2.05
CA THR A 209 -15.64 -2.05 -3.50
C THR A 209 -14.35 -1.38 -3.94
N ALA A 210 -13.46 -2.09 -4.62
CA ALA A 210 -12.28 -1.50 -5.23
C ALA A 210 -12.54 -1.04 -6.68
N ARG A 211 -11.88 0.05 -7.07
CA ARG A 211 -11.71 0.51 -8.45
C ARG A 211 -10.21 0.63 -8.69
N LEU A 212 -9.68 -0.19 -9.59
CA LEU A 212 -8.26 -0.23 -9.92
C LEU A 212 -8.03 0.18 -11.37
N CYS A 213 -6.91 0.87 -11.58
CA CYS A 213 -6.31 1.02 -12.91
C CYS A 213 -4.95 0.34 -12.90
N GLU A 214 -4.60 -0.31 -14.00
CA GLU A 214 -3.30 -0.89 -14.22
C GLU A 214 -2.94 -0.73 -15.70
N ILE A 215 -1.76 -0.24 -15.99
CA ILE A 215 -1.33 0.03 -17.36
C ILE A 215 -0.69 -1.19 -18.01
N ASP A 216 -0.04 -2.04 -17.21
CA ASP A 216 0.64 -3.23 -17.72
C ASP A 216 -0.35 -4.39 -17.88
N PRO A 217 -0.58 -4.88 -19.10
CA PRO A 217 -1.47 -6.03 -19.36
C PRO A 217 -1.08 -7.28 -18.58
N HIS A 218 0.21 -7.52 -18.37
CA HIS A 218 0.69 -8.65 -17.57
C HIS A 218 0.18 -8.56 -16.14
N TYR A 219 0.28 -7.38 -15.52
CA TYR A 219 -0.24 -7.18 -14.16
C TYR A 219 -1.76 -7.18 -14.10
N CYS A 220 -2.45 -6.75 -15.15
CA CYS A 220 -3.90 -6.96 -15.24
C CYS A 220 -4.26 -8.45 -15.13
N ASP A 221 -3.50 -9.34 -15.79
CA ASP A 221 -3.72 -10.78 -15.69
C ASP A 221 -3.34 -11.35 -14.32
N VAL A 222 -2.29 -10.82 -13.69
CA VAL A 222 -1.92 -11.16 -12.30
C VAL A 222 -3.08 -10.80 -11.36
N ILE A 223 -3.65 -9.60 -11.48
CA ILE A 223 -4.82 -9.16 -10.69
C ILE A 223 -5.98 -10.16 -10.86
N ARG A 224 -6.35 -10.49 -12.10
CA ARG A 224 -7.45 -11.41 -12.40
C ARG A 224 -7.23 -12.81 -11.80
N LYS A 225 -6.03 -13.36 -11.97
CA LYS A 225 -5.66 -14.68 -11.41
C LYS A 225 -5.73 -14.67 -9.89
N ARG A 226 -5.14 -13.68 -9.23
CA ARG A 226 -5.15 -13.54 -7.77
C ARG A 226 -6.56 -13.36 -7.23
N TRP A 227 -7.36 -12.52 -7.88
CA TRP A 227 -8.75 -12.33 -7.54
C TRP A 227 -9.53 -13.63 -7.65
N THR A 228 -9.41 -14.34 -8.77
CA THR A 228 -10.11 -15.61 -9.01
C THR A 228 -9.78 -16.65 -7.94
N ALA A 229 -8.49 -16.80 -7.60
CA ALA A 229 -8.06 -17.73 -6.56
C ALA A 229 -8.66 -17.36 -5.20
N TRP A 230 -8.47 -16.11 -4.79
CA TRP A 230 -8.96 -15.62 -3.50
C TRP A 230 -10.49 -15.66 -3.39
N ALA A 231 -11.21 -15.28 -4.44
CA ALA A 231 -12.67 -15.28 -4.47
C ALA A 231 -13.24 -16.69 -4.30
N LYS A 232 -12.66 -17.70 -4.99
CA LYS A 232 -13.04 -19.09 -4.82
C LYS A 232 -12.86 -19.60 -3.40
N GLU A 233 -11.71 -19.29 -2.78
CA GLU A 233 -11.41 -19.70 -1.41
C GLU A 233 -12.33 -19.03 -0.38
N ASN A 234 -12.87 -17.85 -0.67
CA ASN A 234 -13.69 -17.06 0.24
C ASN A 234 -15.17 -17.00 -0.13
N GLY A 235 -15.64 -17.82 -1.09
CA GLY A 235 -17.06 -17.94 -1.45
C GLY A 235 -17.63 -16.73 -2.22
N TYR A 236 -16.79 -15.95 -2.88
CA TYR A 236 -17.24 -14.85 -3.73
C TYR A 236 -17.53 -15.35 -5.15
N ALA A 237 -18.59 -14.80 -5.76
CA ALA A 237 -18.87 -15.05 -7.16
C ALA A 237 -17.75 -14.49 -8.03
N VAL A 238 -17.16 -15.34 -8.85
CA VAL A 238 -16.21 -14.90 -9.87
C VAL A 238 -17.03 -14.60 -11.11
N GLY A 239 -17.33 -13.32 -11.36
CA GLY A 239 -17.98 -12.91 -12.59
C GLY A 239 -17.08 -13.24 -13.78
N THR A 240 -17.67 -13.81 -14.84
CA THR A 240 -17.05 -13.91 -16.16
C THR A 240 -17.04 -12.49 -16.75
N GLY A 241 -16.14 -11.63 -16.27
CA GLY A 241 -16.04 -10.25 -16.73
C GLY A 241 -15.74 -10.24 -18.23
N GLY A 242 -16.78 -10.07 -19.04
CA GLY A 242 -16.65 -9.67 -20.41
C GLY A 242 -16.16 -8.23 -20.44
N LEU A 243 -15.17 -7.97 -21.27
CA LEU A 243 -14.85 -6.62 -21.73
C LEU A 243 -16.05 -6.22 -22.63
N GLU A 244 -16.89 -5.31 -22.14
CA GLU A 244 -17.68 -4.45 -22.99
C GLU A 244 -16.93 -3.17 -23.30
#